data_a23a9a0ce5919b535d6aa13d95c7d2f1
#
_entry.id   a23a9a0ce5919b535d6aa13d95c7d2f1
#
_cell.length_a   1.000
_cell.length_b   1.000
_cell.length_c   1.000
_cell.angle_alpha   90.00
_cell.angle_beta   90.00
_cell.angle_gamma   90.00
#
_symmetry.space_group_name_H-M   'P 1'
#
loop_
_entity.id
_entity.type
_entity.pdbx_description
1 polymer ?
#
loop_
_entity_poly.entity_id
_entity_poly.type
_entity_poly.pdbx_seq_one_letter_code
_entity_poly.pdbx_strand_id
1 'polypeptide(L)'
;QKELLNEDTDGEQRYREYGIFQYWFRMIERHAPWVNNIYLITNGQKPSWLNLSHPKLRLISHKEFISASYLPTFNSAAIELNLHRIEGLSENFIYFNDDMYLIKDVKPSDFFKNNQPKLLAVYDALVPWSSYTNTYHNNVELIYRHFPKKQALKSSPWKFFNYRYGALILKNILLLPWGPTGYVNQHLPVPMKKSTLAHLWEIEEEVLDRTSRNQFRNYGMDVNQYICQHWQIESNQFYPISKNMGESVELNQIDQIIKIFGNKKRKLLCVNDNINIDERNIILFKKLLEERYPEKSSFEK
;
A
#
# COMPACT_ATOMS: atom_id res chain seq x y z
N GLN A 1 -7.05 -29.55 -9.84
CA GLN A 1 -7.16 -28.09 -9.58
C GLN A 1 -6.79 -27.69 -8.14
N LYS A 2 -6.71 -28.63 -7.18
CA LYS A 2 -6.29 -28.36 -5.79
C LYS A 2 -4.76 -28.37 -5.58
N GLU A 3 -3.97 -28.85 -6.54
CA GLU A 3 -2.51 -29.01 -6.42
C GLU A 3 -1.69 -27.76 -6.84
N LEU A 4 -2.33 -26.68 -7.30
CA LEU A 4 -1.67 -25.44 -7.72
C LEU A 4 -1.84 -24.28 -6.70
N LEU A 5 -2.56 -24.50 -5.62
CA LEU A 5 -2.74 -23.51 -4.56
C LEU A 5 -1.57 -23.64 -3.58
N ASN A 6 -0.61 -22.74 -3.71
CA ASN A 6 0.45 -22.62 -2.72
C ASN A 6 -0.18 -21.98 -1.46
N GLU A 7 -0.14 -22.66 -0.30
CA GLU A 7 -0.75 -22.20 0.95
C GLU A 7 -0.35 -20.75 1.32
N ASP A 8 0.83 -20.30 0.90
CA ASP A 8 1.31 -18.91 1.07
C ASP A 8 0.66 -17.90 0.13
N THR A 9 0.05 -18.33 -0.99
CA THR A 9 -0.48 -17.40 -2.01
C THR A 9 -1.98 -17.18 -1.92
N ASP A 10 -2.75 -18.17 -1.43
CA ASP A 10 -4.21 -18.22 -1.52
C ASP A 10 -4.89 -18.64 -0.21
N GLY A 11 -4.23 -18.39 0.93
CA GLY A 11 -4.78 -18.77 2.23
C GLY A 11 -6.13 -18.10 2.52
N GLU A 12 -7.02 -18.81 3.24
CA GLU A 12 -8.36 -18.36 3.61
C GLU A 12 -8.37 -17.00 4.33
N GLN A 13 -7.28 -16.64 5.04
CA GLN A 13 -7.13 -15.37 5.75
C GLN A 13 -7.31 -14.14 4.83
N ARG A 14 -7.04 -14.26 3.53
CA ARG A 14 -7.15 -13.15 2.57
C ARG A 14 -8.58 -12.83 2.15
N TYR A 15 -9.52 -13.69 2.51
CA TYR A 15 -10.93 -13.58 2.14
C TYR A 15 -11.83 -13.43 3.38
N ARG A 16 -11.24 -13.29 4.58
CA ARG A 16 -11.98 -13.12 5.83
C ARG A 16 -12.45 -11.68 5.97
N GLU A 17 -13.72 -11.51 6.30
CA GLU A 17 -14.31 -10.23 6.64
C GLU A 17 -14.82 -10.31 8.08
N TYR A 18 -14.26 -9.49 8.97
CA TYR A 18 -14.57 -9.51 10.41
C TYR A 18 -15.67 -8.53 10.83
N GLY A 19 -16.37 -7.93 9.86
CA GLY A 19 -17.36 -6.88 10.13
C GLY A 19 -16.72 -5.60 10.68
N ILE A 20 -15.50 -5.28 10.23
CA ILE A 20 -14.75 -4.10 10.67
C ILE A 20 -14.53 -3.07 9.56
N PHE A 21 -14.82 -3.40 8.31
CA PHE A 21 -14.53 -2.52 7.17
C PHE A 21 -15.34 -1.21 7.20
N GLN A 22 -16.50 -1.18 7.84
CA GLN A 22 -17.25 0.07 8.06
C GLN A 22 -16.45 1.13 8.85
N TYR A 23 -15.58 0.69 9.78
CA TYR A 23 -14.74 1.61 10.56
C TYR A 23 -13.70 2.31 9.71
N TRP A 24 -13.26 1.69 8.60
CA TRP A 24 -12.41 2.33 7.60
C TRP A 24 -13.06 3.60 7.06
N PHE A 25 -14.34 3.55 6.70
CA PHE A 25 -15.08 4.72 6.21
C PHE A 25 -15.31 5.77 7.30
N ARG A 26 -15.60 5.35 8.53
CA ARG A 26 -15.72 6.27 9.68
C ARG A 26 -14.41 7.01 9.94
N MET A 27 -13.29 6.32 9.83
CA MET A 27 -11.96 6.92 9.98
C MET A 27 -11.62 7.88 8.86
N ILE A 28 -11.91 7.54 7.60
CA ILE A 28 -11.69 8.45 6.47
C ILE A 28 -12.53 9.71 6.61
N GLU A 29 -13.81 9.58 6.91
CA GLU A 29 -14.70 10.73 7.10
C GLU A 29 -14.21 11.64 8.22
N ARG A 30 -13.81 11.07 9.35
CA ARG A 30 -13.35 11.81 10.52
C ARG A 30 -11.98 12.44 10.33
N HIS A 31 -11.02 11.69 9.80
CA HIS A 31 -9.61 12.07 9.81
C HIS A 31 -9.10 12.63 8.48
N ALA A 32 -9.87 12.47 7.40
CA ALA A 32 -9.52 12.97 6.07
C ALA A 32 -10.74 13.56 5.33
N PRO A 33 -11.50 14.52 5.93
CA PRO A 33 -12.72 15.08 5.32
C PRO A 33 -12.45 15.80 3.99
N TRP A 34 -11.21 16.16 3.72
CA TRP A 34 -10.72 16.80 2.50
C TRP A 34 -10.66 15.87 1.28
N VAL A 35 -10.80 14.54 1.47
CA VAL A 35 -10.82 13.57 0.36
C VAL A 35 -12.03 13.85 -0.52
N ASN A 36 -11.79 13.97 -1.84
CA ASN A 36 -12.83 14.27 -2.81
C ASN A 36 -13.56 13.02 -3.30
N ASN A 37 -12.82 11.95 -3.62
CA ASN A 37 -13.37 10.70 -4.09
C ASN A 37 -12.69 9.52 -3.41
N ILE A 38 -13.49 8.49 -3.12
CA ILE A 38 -13.06 7.18 -2.67
C ILE A 38 -13.43 6.19 -3.77
N TYR A 39 -12.42 5.55 -4.36
CA TYR A 39 -12.60 4.49 -5.34
C TYR A 39 -12.51 3.15 -4.62
N LEU A 40 -13.65 2.52 -4.38
CA LEU A 40 -13.71 1.18 -3.80
C LEU A 40 -13.64 0.15 -4.94
N ILE A 41 -12.52 -0.55 -5.02
CA ILE A 41 -12.26 -1.51 -6.09
C ILE A 41 -12.67 -2.90 -5.61
N THR A 42 -13.52 -3.58 -6.36
CA THR A 42 -14.02 -4.92 -6.03
C THR A 42 -14.18 -5.77 -7.28
N ASN A 43 -14.33 -7.08 -7.09
CA ASN A 43 -14.74 -7.99 -8.17
C ASN A 43 -16.27 -8.14 -8.25
N GLY A 44 -17.01 -7.05 -8.01
CA GLY A 44 -18.47 -7.02 -8.04
C GLY A 44 -19.16 -7.20 -6.69
N GLN A 45 -18.42 -7.56 -5.64
CA GLN A 45 -18.97 -7.63 -4.28
C GLN A 45 -19.16 -6.21 -3.72
N LYS A 46 -20.18 -6.05 -2.90
CA LYS A 46 -20.46 -4.80 -2.20
C LYS A 46 -21.02 -5.09 -0.82
N PRO A 47 -20.53 -4.43 0.23
CA PRO A 47 -21.10 -4.56 1.56
C PRO A 47 -22.56 -4.10 1.59
N SER A 48 -23.45 -4.84 2.27
CA SER A 48 -24.88 -4.52 2.34
C SER A 48 -25.15 -3.19 3.05
N TRP A 49 -24.31 -2.83 4.01
CA TRP A 49 -24.39 -1.59 4.79
C TRP A 49 -23.90 -0.36 4.03
N LEU A 50 -23.20 -0.51 2.91
CA LEU A 50 -22.56 0.60 2.20
C LEU A 50 -23.60 1.44 1.43
N ASN A 51 -23.55 2.74 1.62
CA ASN A 51 -24.35 3.72 0.89
C ASN A 51 -23.71 4.04 -0.47
N LEU A 52 -24.13 3.33 -1.49
CA LEU A 52 -23.60 3.50 -2.86
C LEU A 52 -23.99 4.84 -3.51
N SER A 53 -24.98 5.57 -2.94
CA SER A 53 -25.41 6.88 -3.44
C SER A 53 -24.58 8.04 -2.86
N HIS A 54 -23.59 7.74 -1.99
CA HIS A 54 -22.76 8.79 -1.42
C HIS A 54 -21.91 9.49 -2.50
N PRO A 55 -21.94 10.86 -2.59
CA PRO A 55 -21.36 11.60 -3.71
C PRO A 55 -19.85 11.43 -3.87
N LYS A 56 -19.13 11.13 -2.78
CA LYS A 56 -17.68 10.88 -2.82
C LYS A 56 -17.31 9.43 -3.09
N LEU A 57 -18.27 8.49 -3.09
CA LEU A 57 -17.96 7.06 -3.29
C LEU A 57 -18.12 6.69 -4.76
N ARG A 58 -17.13 5.97 -5.26
CA ARG A 58 -17.14 5.32 -6.58
C ARG A 58 -16.83 3.85 -6.39
N LEU A 59 -17.82 2.99 -6.61
CA LEU A 59 -17.61 1.54 -6.65
C LEU A 59 -17.11 1.18 -8.04
N ILE A 60 -15.92 0.60 -8.13
CA ILE A 60 -15.25 0.26 -9.39
C ILE A 60 -15.05 -1.25 -9.46
N SER A 61 -15.58 -1.85 -10.51
CA SER A 61 -15.33 -3.25 -10.81
C SER A 61 -14.00 -3.42 -11.57
N HIS A 62 -13.32 -4.54 -11.38
CA HIS A 62 -12.11 -4.88 -12.12
C HIS A 62 -12.31 -4.73 -13.64
N LYS A 63 -13.49 -5.07 -14.17
CA LYS A 63 -13.84 -4.99 -15.59
C LYS A 63 -13.83 -3.57 -16.17
N GLU A 64 -13.89 -2.55 -15.33
CA GLU A 64 -13.95 -1.15 -15.77
C GLU A 64 -12.58 -0.57 -16.11
N PHE A 65 -11.49 -1.15 -15.58
CA PHE A 65 -10.15 -0.60 -15.77
C PHE A 65 -9.07 -1.65 -16.09
N ILE A 66 -9.36 -2.93 -15.90
CA ILE A 66 -8.44 -4.04 -16.23
C ILE A 66 -8.87 -4.64 -17.56
N SER A 67 -7.91 -4.87 -18.46
CA SER A 67 -8.17 -5.53 -19.74
C SER A 67 -8.85 -6.88 -19.54
N ALA A 68 -9.84 -7.19 -20.40
CA ALA A 68 -10.53 -8.47 -20.37
C ALA A 68 -9.57 -9.68 -20.51
N SER A 69 -8.41 -9.48 -21.15
CA SER A 69 -7.37 -10.51 -21.29
C SER A 69 -6.66 -10.88 -19.99
N TYR A 70 -6.81 -10.06 -18.93
CA TYR A 70 -6.22 -10.30 -17.60
C TYR A 70 -7.25 -10.82 -16.59
N LEU A 71 -8.53 -10.90 -16.99
CA LEU A 71 -9.62 -11.29 -16.11
C LEU A 71 -10.07 -12.74 -16.34
N PRO A 72 -10.56 -13.45 -15.30
CA PRO A 72 -10.60 -13.00 -13.90
C PRO A 72 -9.22 -13.01 -13.25
N THR A 73 -8.96 -12.07 -12.33
CA THR A 73 -7.71 -12.05 -11.57
C THR A 73 -7.97 -12.11 -10.06
N PHE A 74 -7.11 -12.87 -9.36
CA PHE A 74 -7.01 -12.96 -7.90
C PHE A 74 -5.64 -12.45 -7.42
N ASN A 75 -4.87 -11.87 -8.33
CA ASN A 75 -3.55 -11.31 -8.09
C ASN A 75 -3.68 -9.81 -7.78
N SER A 76 -3.45 -9.40 -6.53
CA SER A 76 -3.50 -7.98 -6.16
C SER A 76 -2.50 -7.14 -6.95
N ALA A 77 -1.32 -7.69 -7.30
CA ALA A 77 -0.34 -6.98 -8.11
C ALA A 77 -0.90 -6.62 -9.50
N ALA A 78 -1.65 -7.53 -10.13
CA ALA A 78 -2.33 -7.25 -11.40
C ALA A 78 -3.35 -6.11 -11.27
N ILE A 79 -4.06 -6.04 -10.13
CA ILE A 79 -5.02 -4.96 -9.86
C ILE A 79 -4.27 -3.64 -9.65
N GLU A 80 -3.25 -3.64 -8.80
CA GLU A 80 -2.47 -2.47 -8.38
C GLU A 80 -1.75 -1.80 -9.55
N LEU A 81 -1.15 -2.58 -10.44
CA LEU A 81 -0.43 -2.08 -11.61
C LEU A 81 -1.34 -1.41 -12.64
N ASN A 82 -2.63 -1.70 -12.64
CA ASN A 82 -3.60 -1.15 -13.59
C ASN A 82 -4.40 0.06 -13.04
N LEU A 83 -4.17 0.50 -11.81
CA LEU A 83 -4.92 1.59 -11.16
C LEU A 83 -4.94 2.89 -11.97
N HIS A 84 -3.88 3.20 -12.71
CA HIS A 84 -3.80 4.40 -13.56
C HIS A 84 -4.88 4.45 -14.65
N ARG A 85 -5.50 3.33 -14.98
CA ARG A 85 -6.56 3.22 -15.99
C ARG A 85 -7.96 3.56 -15.45
N ILE A 86 -8.10 3.75 -14.14
CA ILE A 86 -9.37 4.14 -13.54
C ILE A 86 -9.76 5.53 -14.05
N GLU A 87 -10.96 5.62 -14.64
CA GLU A 87 -11.51 6.88 -15.11
C GLU A 87 -11.76 7.83 -13.92
N GLY A 88 -11.39 9.10 -14.10
CA GLY A 88 -11.54 10.12 -13.07
C GLY A 88 -10.55 10.03 -11.91
N LEU A 89 -9.66 9.02 -11.86
CA LEU A 89 -8.60 8.98 -10.84
C LEU A 89 -7.67 10.18 -10.99
N SER A 90 -7.47 10.88 -9.87
CA SER A 90 -6.61 12.07 -9.82
C SER A 90 -5.14 11.73 -10.08
N GLU A 91 -4.37 12.72 -10.56
CA GLU A 91 -2.91 12.59 -10.72
C GLU A 91 -2.23 12.16 -9.42
N ASN A 92 -2.60 12.80 -8.31
CA ASN A 92 -2.16 12.43 -6.97
C ASN A 92 -3.27 11.64 -6.27
N PHE A 93 -2.99 10.42 -5.90
CA PHE A 93 -3.91 9.59 -5.15
C PHE A 93 -3.18 8.82 -4.03
N ILE A 94 -3.94 8.31 -3.08
CA ILE A 94 -3.39 7.51 -1.98
C ILE A 94 -3.99 6.12 -2.11
N TYR A 95 -3.11 5.14 -2.26
CA TYR A 95 -3.48 3.73 -2.30
C TYR A 95 -3.61 3.17 -0.89
N PHE A 96 -4.69 2.45 -0.66
CA PHE A 96 -4.98 1.73 0.58
C PHE A 96 -5.30 0.27 0.29
N ASN A 97 -4.88 -0.62 1.18
CA ASN A 97 -5.50 -1.93 1.36
C ASN A 97 -6.60 -1.82 2.43
N ASP A 98 -7.42 -2.86 2.55
CA ASP A 98 -8.52 -2.96 3.50
C ASP A 98 -8.06 -3.10 4.97
N ASP A 99 -6.80 -3.48 5.19
CA ASP A 99 -6.11 -3.59 6.47
C ASP A 99 -5.40 -2.29 6.93
N MET A 100 -5.47 -1.21 6.14
CA MET A 100 -4.81 0.07 6.41
C MET A 100 -5.79 1.13 6.90
N TYR A 101 -5.49 1.80 8.01
CA TYR A 101 -6.39 2.73 8.70
C TYR A 101 -5.76 4.10 8.95
N LEU A 102 -6.61 5.15 8.91
CA LEU A 102 -6.30 6.47 9.44
C LEU A 102 -6.77 6.57 10.89
N ILE A 103 -5.84 6.66 11.82
CA ILE A 103 -6.17 6.67 13.26
C ILE A 103 -6.08 8.08 13.89
N LYS A 104 -5.66 9.08 13.10
CA LYS A 104 -5.60 10.51 13.47
C LYS A 104 -5.74 11.39 12.25
N ASP A 105 -6.06 12.66 12.48
CA ASP A 105 -6.23 13.67 11.44
C ASP A 105 -5.00 13.78 10.55
N VAL A 106 -5.23 13.70 9.26
CA VAL A 106 -4.24 13.88 8.22
C VAL A 106 -4.63 15.05 7.31
N LYS A 107 -3.62 15.63 6.67
CA LYS A 107 -3.76 16.69 5.68
C LYS A 107 -3.18 16.23 4.34
N PRO A 108 -3.59 16.80 3.20
CA PRO A 108 -2.96 16.53 1.91
C PRO A 108 -1.43 16.69 1.98
N SER A 109 -0.97 17.68 2.73
CA SER A 109 0.45 17.94 2.95
C SER A 109 1.20 16.87 3.75
N ASP A 110 0.51 15.91 4.38
CA ASP A 110 1.16 14.77 5.01
C ASP A 110 1.63 13.75 3.96
N PHE A 111 0.92 13.67 2.82
CA PHE A 111 1.18 12.71 1.74
C PHE A 111 1.90 13.31 0.53
N PHE A 112 1.67 14.59 0.24
CA PHE A 112 2.24 15.27 -0.94
C PHE A 112 2.84 16.62 -0.58
N LYS A 113 3.84 17.03 -1.36
CA LYS A 113 4.42 18.38 -1.34
C LYS A 113 4.84 18.76 -2.75
N ASN A 114 4.43 19.95 -3.23
CA ASN A 114 4.74 20.46 -4.57
C ASN A 114 4.44 19.42 -5.67
N ASN A 115 3.25 18.80 -5.59
CA ASN A 115 2.79 17.76 -6.51
C ASN A 115 3.68 16.50 -6.56
N GLN A 116 4.50 16.26 -5.54
CA GLN A 116 5.32 15.06 -5.40
C GLN A 116 4.93 14.29 -4.13
N PRO A 117 4.92 12.95 -4.17
CA PRO A 117 4.62 12.13 -3.01
C PRO A 117 5.68 12.26 -1.92
N LYS A 118 5.27 12.04 -0.70
CA LYS A 118 6.20 11.90 0.43
C LYS A 118 6.48 10.44 0.69
N LEU A 119 7.73 10.03 0.55
CA LEU A 119 8.18 8.66 0.63
C LEU A 119 9.33 8.47 1.62
N LEU A 120 9.48 7.25 2.10
CA LEU A 120 10.58 6.83 2.96
C LEU A 120 11.73 6.33 2.08
N ALA A 121 12.67 7.21 1.74
CA ALA A 121 13.83 6.86 0.90
C ALA A 121 14.96 6.28 1.76
N VAL A 122 14.75 5.06 2.23
CA VAL A 122 15.72 4.30 3.01
C VAL A 122 15.97 2.98 2.32
N TYR A 123 17.23 2.73 1.97
CA TYR A 123 17.67 1.46 1.42
C TYR A 123 17.65 0.34 2.48
N ASP A 124 17.41 -0.88 2.06
CA ASP A 124 17.44 -2.05 2.92
C ASP A 124 18.14 -3.24 2.25
N ALA A 125 18.63 -4.15 3.06
CA ALA A 125 19.16 -5.41 2.55
C ALA A 125 17.99 -6.30 2.05
N LEU A 126 18.18 -6.92 0.90
CA LEU A 126 17.26 -7.94 0.41
C LEU A 126 17.71 -9.31 0.95
N VAL A 127 16.96 -9.85 1.89
CA VAL A 127 17.23 -11.16 2.45
C VAL A 127 16.14 -12.13 1.98
N PRO A 128 16.49 -13.20 1.26
CA PRO A 128 15.53 -14.17 0.72
C PRO A 128 15.07 -15.14 1.83
N TRP A 129 14.17 -14.72 2.71
CA TRP A 129 13.64 -15.51 3.81
C TRP A 129 12.28 -16.17 3.53
N SER A 130 11.62 -15.80 2.44
CA SER A 130 10.37 -16.42 1.97
C SER A 130 10.20 -16.26 0.46
N SER A 131 9.30 -17.02 -0.15
CA SER A 131 8.95 -16.88 -1.57
C SER A 131 8.44 -15.46 -1.91
N TYR A 132 7.72 -14.83 -0.98
CA TYR A 132 7.21 -13.45 -1.12
C TYR A 132 8.33 -12.41 -1.36
N THR A 133 9.52 -12.64 -0.81
CA THR A 133 10.66 -11.73 -1.02
C THR A 133 11.15 -11.68 -2.45
N ASN A 134 10.83 -12.69 -3.27
CA ASN A 134 11.19 -12.68 -4.70
C ASN A 134 10.52 -11.53 -5.44
N THR A 135 9.28 -11.15 -5.08
CA THR A 135 8.62 -9.97 -5.66
C THR A 135 9.41 -8.69 -5.39
N TYR A 136 10.01 -8.56 -4.20
CA TYR A 136 10.89 -7.41 -3.91
C TYR A 136 12.16 -7.45 -4.74
N HIS A 137 12.75 -8.63 -4.99
CA HIS A 137 13.90 -8.78 -5.90
C HIS A 137 13.52 -8.36 -7.32
N ASN A 138 12.38 -8.84 -7.85
CA ASN A 138 11.88 -8.47 -9.17
C ASN A 138 11.67 -6.96 -9.30
N ASN A 139 11.09 -6.32 -8.27
CA ASN A 139 10.92 -4.86 -8.23
C ASN A 139 12.27 -4.13 -8.29
N VAL A 140 13.24 -4.58 -7.49
CA VAL A 140 14.58 -3.97 -7.45
C VAL A 140 15.31 -4.18 -8.77
N GLU A 141 15.22 -5.35 -9.37
CA GLU A 141 15.79 -5.63 -10.67
C GLU A 141 15.27 -4.67 -11.74
N LEU A 142 13.93 -4.51 -11.82
CA LEU A 142 13.29 -3.57 -12.74
C LEU A 142 13.81 -2.14 -12.53
N ILE A 143 13.80 -1.65 -11.31
CA ILE A 143 14.26 -0.29 -10.99
C ILE A 143 15.76 -0.12 -11.30
N TYR A 144 16.56 -1.14 -11.02
CA TYR A 144 18.01 -1.05 -11.20
C TYR A 144 18.45 -1.04 -12.65
N ARG A 145 17.65 -1.56 -13.58
CA ARG A 145 17.87 -1.44 -15.04
C ARG A 145 17.93 0.04 -15.45
N HIS A 146 17.08 0.88 -14.84
CA HIS A 146 16.98 2.32 -15.17
C HIS A 146 17.88 3.19 -14.28
N PHE A 147 18.13 2.77 -13.03
CA PHE A 147 18.85 3.56 -12.03
C PHE A 147 20.01 2.78 -11.38
N PRO A 148 21.02 2.38 -12.14
CA PRO A 148 22.03 1.41 -11.65
C PRO A 148 23.01 1.95 -10.61
N LYS A 149 23.05 3.27 -10.34
CA LYS A 149 24.15 3.91 -9.58
C LYS A 149 23.72 4.73 -8.37
N LYS A 150 22.49 4.53 -7.84
CA LYS A 150 21.96 5.38 -6.76
C LYS A 150 22.14 6.89 -7.05
N GLN A 151 21.83 7.27 -8.26
CA GLN A 151 22.07 8.63 -8.76
C GLN A 151 21.19 9.65 -8.02
N ALA A 152 19.98 9.27 -7.63
CA ALA A 152 19.10 10.12 -6.84
C ALA A 152 19.72 10.49 -5.50
N LEU A 153 20.33 9.52 -4.80
CA LEU A 153 21.04 9.78 -3.54
C LEU A 153 22.22 10.72 -3.76
N LYS A 154 23.01 10.54 -4.83
CA LYS A 154 24.17 11.38 -5.16
C LYS A 154 23.75 12.82 -5.50
N SER A 155 22.66 12.99 -6.24
CA SER A 155 22.17 14.31 -6.68
C SER A 155 21.39 15.07 -5.59
N SER A 156 20.77 14.35 -4.66
CA SER A 156 19.94 14.95 -3.59
C SER A 156 20.14 14.26 -2.25
N PRO A 157 21.38 14.26 -1.69
CA PRO A 157 21.69 13.52 -0.47
C PRO A 157 20.82 13.92 0.72
N TRP A 158 20.36 15.18 0.78
CA TRP A 158 19.48 15.67 1.84
C TRP A 158 18.12 14.96 1.90
N LYS A 159 17.66 14.36 0.81
CA LYS A 159 16.42 13.55 0.78
C LYS A 159 16.63 12.16 1.41
N PHE A 160 17.82 11.60 1.30
CA PHE A 160 18.16 10.28 1.82
C PHE A 160 18.77 10.32 3.23
N PHE A 161 19.48 11.39 3.58
CA PHE A 161 20.01 11.62 4.92
C PHE A 161 19.13 12.61 5.71
N ASN A 162 17.81 12.39 5.64
CA ASN A 162 16.86 13.31 6.27
C ASN A 162 16.56 12.89 7.71
N TYR A 163 16.57 13.87 8.64
CA TYR A 163 16.31 13.63 10.07
C TYR A 163 14.97 12.94 10.36
N ARG A 164 13.99 13.03 9.44
CA ARG A 164 12.69 12.34 9.54
C ARG A 164 12.81 10.82 9.59
N TYR A 165 13.89 10.27 9.09
CA TYR A 165 14.15 8.84 9.09
C TYR A 165 14.75 8.33 10.41
N GLY A 166 15.25 9.23 11.29
CA GLY A 166 15.87 8.87 12.55
C GLY A 166 17.03 7.90 12.35
N ALA A 167 17.13 6.87 13.17
CA ALA A 167 18.21 5.88 13.09
C ALA A 167 18.26 5.10 11.77
N LEU A 168 17.17 5.06 10.97
CA LEU A 168 17.18 4.42 9.66
C LEU A 168 18.17 5.06 8.67
N ILE A 169 18.61 6.31 8.91
CA ILE A 169 19.68 6.95 8.12
C ILE A 169 20.94 6.07 8.06
N LEU A 170 21.24 5.33 9.11
CA LEU A 170 22.39 4.46 9.18
C LEU A 170 22.35 3.37 8.09
N LYS A 171 21.16 2.88 7.73
CA LYS A 171 21.02 1.92 6.61
C LYS A 171 21.47 2.55 5.29
N ASN A 172 21.12 3.78 5.01
CA ASN A 172 21.57 4.51 3.80
C ASN A 172 23.10 4.65 3.77
N ILE A 173 23.73 4.92 4.91
CA ILE A 173 25.19 5.03 5.02
C ILE A 173 25.85 3.65 4.78
N LEU A 174 25.39 2.64 5.48
CA LEU A 174 25.96 1.30 5.41
C LEU A 174 25.83 0.66 4.03
N LEU A 175 24.71 0.91 3.35
CA LEU A 175 24.42 0.34 2.03
C LEU A 175 24.91 1.20 0.84
N LEU A 176 25.60 2.32 1.10
CA LEU A 176 26.16 3.19 0.06
C LEU A 176 27.09 2.45 -0.92
N PRO A 177 28.04 1.64 -0.45
CA PRO A 177 29.02 0.99 -1.33
C PRO A 177 28.45 -0.21 -2.10
N TRP A 178 27.30 -0.74 -1.69
CA TRP A 178 26.74 -1.95 -2.26
C TRP A 178 25.95 -1.67 -3.55
N GLY A 179 25.87 -2.68 -4.42
CA GLY A 179 25.09 -2.65 -5.67
C GLY A 179 23.58 -2.54 -5.46
N PRO A 180 22.76 -3.29 -6.18
CA PRO A 180 21.32 -3.27 -5.99
C PRO A 180 20.95 -3.56 -4.54
N THR A 181 20.15 -2.67 -3.96
CA THR A 181 19.62 -2.83 -2.59
C THR A 181 18.11 -2.70 -2.65
N GLY A 182 17.41 -3.32 -1.70
CA GLY A 182 16.00 -3.09 -1.48
C GLY A 182 15.71 -1.75 -0.84
N TYR A 183 14.47 -1.58 -0.41
CA TYR A 183 13.96 -0.40 0.25
C TYR A 183 13.19 -0.79 1.50
N VAL A 184 13.22 0.05 2.52
CA VAL A 184 12.35 -0.12 3.69
C VAL A 184 10.91 0.16 3.27
N ASN A 185 10.09 -0.88 3.22
CA ASN A 185 8.65 -0.81 2.95
C ASN A 185 7.88 -0.91 4.27
N GLN A 186 7.07 0.08 4.58
CA GLN A 186 6.35 0.14 5.87
C GLN A 186 4.95 -0.48 5.80
N HIS A 187 4.51 -1.03 4.69
CA HIS A 187 3.14 -1.54 4.48
C HIS A 187 2.08 -0.59 5.06
N LEU A 188 2.05 0.63 4.56
CA LEU A 188 1.16 1.71 4.98
C LEU A 188 0.51 2.33 3.75
N PRO A 189 -0.54 3.16 3.91
CA PRO A 189 -1.12 3.91 2.79
C PRO A 189 -0.07 4.65 1.98
N VAL A 190 -0.11 4.47 0.66
CA VAL A 190 0.95 4.89 -0.26
C VAL A 190 0.48 6.06 -1.12
N PRO A 191 1.11 7.24 -1.01
CA PRO A 191 0.90 8.30 -1.98
C PRO A 191 1.56 7.97 -3.32
N MET A 192 0.77 7.98 -4.39
CA MET A 192 1.18 7.60 -5.73
C MET A 192 0.79 8.67 -6.75
N LYS A 193 1.45 8.64 -7.91
CA LYS A 193 1.10 9.44 -9.07
C LYS A 193 0.60 8.56 -10.19
N LYS A 194 -0.54 8.95 -10.78
CA LYS A 194 -1.14 8.28 -11.93
C LYS A 194 -0.16 8.22 -13.11
N SER A 195 0.50 9.35 -13.38
CA SER A 195 1.49 9.46 -14.46
C SER A 195 2.70 8.55 -14.28
N THR A 196 3.13 8.27 -13.04
CA THR A 196 4.25 7.34 -12.81
C THR A 196 3.88 5.91 -13.18
N LEU A 197 2.68 5.45 -12.83
CA LEU A 197 2.20 4.12 -13.24
C LEU A 197 2.04 4.03 -14.77
N ALA A 198 1.47 5.07 -15.39
CA ALA A 198 1.33 5.12 -16.85
C ALA A 198 2.69 5.03 -17.53
N HIS A 199 3.68 5.82 -17.07
CA HIS A 199 5.03 5.81 -17.61
C HIS A 199 5.72 4.44 -17.45
N LEU A 200 5.54 3.77 -16.31
CA LEU A 200 6.07 2.42 -16.12
C LEU A 200 5.48 1.41 -17.13
N TRP A 201 4.21 1.56 -17.49
CA TRP A 201 3.59 0.77 -18.53
C TRP A 201 4.17 1.07 -19.94
N GLU A 202 4.59 2.31 -20.21
CA GLU A 202 5.21 2.69 -21.47
C GLU A 202 6.61 2.06 -21.65
N ILE A 203 7.39 1.95 -20.58
CA ILE A 203 8.80 1.55 -20.66
C ILE A 203 9.09 0.10 -20.22
N GLU A 204 8.20 -0.52 -19.46
CA GLU A 204 8.31 -1.88 -18.94
C GLU A 204 7.04 -2.70 -19.22
N GLU A 205 6.40 -2.47 -20.36
CA GLU A 205 5.14 -3.12 -20.78
C GLU A 205 5.22 -4.64 -20.63
N GLU A 206 6.32 -5.27 -21.09
CA GLU A 206 6.49 -6.72 -21.02
C GLU A 206 6.39 -7.28 -19.60
N VAL A 207 7.01 -6.62 -18.64
CA VAL A 207 7.02 -7.07 -17.23
C VAL A 207 5.65 -6.84 -16.58
N LEU A 208 5.01 -5.70 -16.87
CA LEU A 208 3.73 -5.34 -16.29
C LEU A 208 2.59 -6.16 -16.92
N ASP A 209 2.64 -6.40 -18.24
CA ASP A 209 1.71 -7.29 -18.96
C ASP A 209 1.80 -8.71 -18.42
N ARG A 210 3.03 -9.25 -18.31
CA ARG A 210 3.26 -10.59 -17.75
C ARG A 210 2.67 -10.72 -16.35
N THR A 211 2.93 -9.75 -15.44
CA THR A 211 2.36 -9.75 -14.09
C THR A 211 0.85 -9.67 -14.12
N SER A 212 0.29 -8.83 -15.01
CA SER A 212 -1.17 -8.64 -15.13
C SER A 212 -1.89 -9.89 -15.69
N ARG A 213 -1.23 -10.71 -16.48
CA ARG A 213 -1.74 -11.99 -16.99
C ARG A 213 -1.75 -13.10 -15.95
N ASN A 214 -0.94 -13.00 -14.89
CA ASN A 214 -0.92 -13.99 -13.83
C ASN A 214 -2.21 -13.88 -13.00
N GLN A 215 -3.11 -14.85 -13.19
CA GLN A 215 -4.39 -14.91 -12.49
C GLN A 215 -4.21 -15.01 -10.97
N PHE A 216 -3.17 -15.71 -10.52
CA PHE A 216 -2.73 -15.85 -9.14
C PHE A 216 -1.32 -15.29 -9.00
N ARG A 217 -0.93 -14.94 -7.77
CA ARG A 217 0.41 -14.41 -7.48
C ARG A 217 1.50 -15.40 -7.87
N ASN A 218 2.44 -14.93 -8.66
CA ASN A 218 3.67 -15.65 -9.02
C ASN A 218 4.88 -14.87 -8.49
N TYR A 219 5.26 -15.16 -7.28
CA TYR A 219 6.35 -14.44 -6.61
C TYR A 219 7.69 -14.49 -7.36
N GLY A 220 7.92 -15.54 -8.15
CA GLY A 220 9.12 -15.67 -8.97
C GLY A 220 9.19 -14.71 -10.16
N MET A 221 8.06 -14.12 -10.57
CA MET A 221 7.96 -13.33 -11.80
C MET A 221 7.26 -11.99 -11.63
N ASP A 222 6.36 -11.86 -10.63
CA ASP A 222 5.54 -10.69 -10.45
C ASP A 222 6.34 -9.52 -9.88
N VAL A 223 5.99 -8.33 -10.35
CA VAL A 223 6.28 -7.05 -9.68
C VAL A 223 4.99 -6.51 -9.07
N ASN A 224 5.07 -5.55 -8.15
CA ASN A 224 3.89 -4.96 -7.52
C ASN A 224 3.99 -3.42 -7.43
N GLN A 225 3.00 -2.77 -6.80
CA GLN A 225 2.88 -1.32 -6.70
C GLN A 225 4.12 -0.61 -6.12
N TYR A 226 4.97 -1.30 -5.38
CA TYR A 226 6.21 -0.70 -4.84
C TYR A 226 7.16 -0.21 -5.93
N ILE A 227 7.09 -0.75 -7.17
CA ILE A 227 7.88 -0.20 -8.29
C ILE A 227 7.58 1.28 -8.52
N CYS A 228 6.33 1.72 -8.31
CA CYS A 228 5.96 3.12 -8.44
C CYS A 228 6.66 4.00 -7.40
N GLN A 229 6.71 3.55 -6.14
CA GLN A 229 7.43 4.26 -5.08
C GLN A 229 8.93 4.29 -5.34
N HIS A 230 9.51 3.14 -5.69
CA HIS A 230 10.95 3.01 -5.94
C HIS A 230 11.37 3.86 -7.15
N TRP A 231 10.54 3.89 -8.20
CA TRP A 231 10.74 4.78 -9.35
C TRP A 231 10.76 6.25 -8.94
N GLN A 232 9.79 6.67 -8.14
CA GLN A 232 9.71 8.06 -7.64
C GLN A 232 10.90 8.42 -6.75
N ILE A 233 11.43 7.48 -5.97
CA ILE A 233 12.64 7.67 -5.16
C ILE A 233 13.85 7.83 -6.07
N GLU A 234 14.09 6.91 -7.00
CA GLU A 234 15.29 6.90 -7.85
C GLU A 234 15.28 7.98 -8.95
N SER A 235 14.09 8.39 -9.41
CA SER A 235 13.95 9.58 -10.28
C SER A 235 13.99 10.91 -9.52
N ASN A 236 14.18 10.87 -8.21
CA ASN A 236 14.22 12.05 -7.33
C ASN A 236 12.90 12.85 -7.26
N GLN A 237 11.77 12.24 -7.63
CA GLN A 237 10.44 12.85 -7.65
C GLN A 237 9.66 12.59 -6.36
N PHE A 238 10.25 12.88 -5.23
CA PHE A 238 9.61 12.69 -3.92
C PHE A 238 10.08 13.71 -2.89
N TYR A 239 9.39 13.77 -1.76
CA TYR A 239 9.83 14.44 -0.53
C TYR A 239 9.93 13.44 0.64
N PRO A 240 10.85 13.65 1.60
CA PRO A 240 10.97 12.78 2.76
C PRO A 240 9.71 12.78 3.64
N ILE A 241 9.21 11.59 4.00
CA ILE A 241 8.18 11.37 5.02
C ILE A 241 8.83 10.98 6.36
N SER A 242 8.12 11.17 7.46
CA SER A 242 8.60 10.69 8.76
C SER A 242 8.39 9.17 8.88
N LYS A 243 9.41 8.43 9.34
CA LYS A 243 9.27 7.01 9.69
C LYS A 243 8.22 6.78 10.79
N ASN A 244 7.91 7.82 11.55
CA ASN A 244 6.92 7.77 12.64
C ASN A 244 5.49 8.08 12.19
N MET A 245 5.24 8.22 10.88
CA MET A 245 3.91 8.52 10.36
C MET A 245 2.91 7.41 10.65
N GLY A 246 3.36 6.16 10.59
CA GLY A 246 2.53 5.00 10.86
C GLY A 246 3.33 3.81 11.34
N GLU A 247 2.63 2.72 11.55
CA GLU A 247 3.19 1.42 11.93
C GLU A 247 2.33 0.29 11.38
N SER A 248 2.97 -0.80 10.96
CA SER A 248 2.30 -2.04 10.58
C SER A 248 2.54 -3.07 11.67
N VAL A 249 1.47 -3.72 12.11
CA VAL A 249 1.48 -4.72 13.19
C VAL A 249 0.57 -5.89 12.85
N GLU A 250 0.80 -7.03 13.44
CA GLU A 250 -0.10 -8.16 13.32
C GLU A 250 -1.28 -8.02 14.29
N LEU A 251 -2.45 -8.51 13.90
CA LEU A 251 -3.66 -8.47 14.73
C LEU A 251 -3.48 -9.21 16.07
N ASN A 252 -2.60 -10.20 16.12
CA ASN A 252 -2.24 -10.89 17.37
C ASN A 252 -1.49 -10.00 18.38
N GLN A 253 -1.00 -8.83 17.96
CA GLN A 253 -0.30 -7.87 18.80
C GLN A 253 -1.24 -6.77 19.33
N ILE A 254 -2.41 -7.16 19.85
CA ILE A 254 -3.48 -6.23 20.26
C ILE A 254 -3.02 -5.15 21.23
N ASP A 255 -2.13 -5.47 22.18
CA ASP A 255 -1.58 -4.49 23.12
C ASP A 255 -0.75 -3.41 22.42
N GLN A 256 -0.04 -3.78 21.35
CA GLN A 256 0.71 -2.83 20.53
C GLN A 256 -0.23 -1.95 19.71
N ILE A 257 -1.30 -2.51 19.16
CA ILE A 257 -2.35 -1.75 18.46
C ILE A 257 -2.93 -0.68 19.40
N ILE A 258 -3.29 -1.05 20.65
CA ILE A 258 -3.83 -0.11 21.64
C ILE A 258 -2.82 1.02 21.93
N LYS A 259 -1.53 0.68 22.11
CA LYS A 259 -0.47 1.69 22.31
C LYS A 259 -0.32 2.63 21.12
N ILE A 260 -0.44 2.12 19.88
CA ILE A 260 -0.34 2.92 18.66
C ILE A 260 -1.50 3.92 18.60
N PHE A 261 -2.73 3.52 18.92
CA PHE A 261 -3.87 4.43 18.98
C PHE A 261 -3.65 5.56 20.00
N GLY A 262 -2.95 5.28 21.12
CA GLY A 262 -2.57 6.28 22.13
C GLY A 262 -1.43 7.21 21.70
N ASN A 263 -0.62 6.83 20.71
CA ASN A 263 0.57 7.58 20.31
C ASN A 263 0.22 8.81 19.47
N LYS A 264 0.56 10.01 19.95
CA LYS A 264 0.23 11.27 19.28
C LYS A 264 0.90 11.47 17.91
N LYS A 265 1.99 10.77 17.61
CA LYS A 265 2.76 10.91 16.37
C LYS A 265 2.31 9.95 15.27
N ARG A 266 1.66 8.84 15.63
CA ARG A 266 1.18 7.84 14.69
C ARG A 266 -0.18 8.27 14.13
N LYS A 267 -0.27 8.39 12.80
CA LYS A 267 -1.48 8.76 12.09
C LYS A 267 -2.04 7.61 11.26
N LEU A 268 -1.17 6.70 10.84
CA LEU A 268 -1.47 5.57 10.00
C LEU A 268 -1.23 4.27 10.78
N LEU A 269 -2.05 3.27 10.53
CA LEU A 269 -1.94 1.94 11.10
C LEU A 269 -2.26 0.92 10.00
N CYS A 270 -1.45 -0.12 9.88
CA CYS A 270 -1.83 -1.33 9.17
C CYS A 270 -1.94 -2.46 10.17
N VAL A 271 -3.00 -3.25 10.09
CA VAL A 271 -3.25 -4.40 10.95
C VAL A 271 -3.31 -5.64 10.08
N ASN A 272 -2.18 -6.33 9.98
CA ASN A 272 -2.08 -7.52 9.16
C ASN A 272 -2.79 -8.71 9.79
N ASP A 273 -3.55 -9.43 8.96
CA ASP A 273 -4.07 -10.75 9.28
C ASP A 273 -2.96 -11.81 9.15
N ASN A 274 -3.02 -12.89 9.90
CA ASN A 274 -2.18 -14.06 9.72
C ASN A 274 -2.99 -15.36 9.85
N ILE A 275 -2.37 -16.49 9.49
CA ILE A 275 -3.05 -17.80 9.46
C ILE A 275 -3.54 -18.22 10.84
N ASN A 276 -2.82 -17.88 11.91
CA ASN A 276 -3.05 -18.29 13.28
C ASN A 276 -3.59 -17.16 14.14
N ILE A 277 -4.73 -16.55 13.75
CA ILE A 277 -5.34 -15.49 14.57
C ILE A 277 -6.14 -16.08 15.72
N ASP A 278 -5.89 -15.53 16.93
CA ASP A 278 -6.77 -15.74 18.08
C ASP A 278 -8.05 -14.90 17.91
N GLU A 279 -9.20 -15.57 17.85
CA GLU A 279 -10.51 -14.90 17.72
C GLU A 279 -10.75 -13.83 18.80
N ARG A 280 -10.16 -14.00 20.00
CA ARG A 280 -10.22 -12.98 21.05
C ARG A 280 -9.61 -11.66 20.60
N ASN A 281 -8.54 -11.69 19.83
CA ASN A 281 -7.90 -10.47 19.32
C ASN A 281 -8.77 -9.76 18.27
N ILE A 282 -9.52 -10.51 17.47
CA ILE A 282 -10.52 -9.95 16.54
C ILE A 282 -11.61 -9.22 17.32
N ILE A 283 -12.14 -9.86 18.36
CA ILE A 283 -13.18 -9.30 19.23
C ILE A 283 -12.68 -8.03 19.93
N LEU A 284 -11.47 -8.07 20.47
CA LEU A 284 -10.87 -6.92 21.16
C LEU A 284 -10.58 -5.77 20.20
N PHE A 285 -10.09 -6.06 18.99
CA PHE A 285 -9.85 -5.03 17.99
C PHE A 285 -11.16 -4.39 17.54
N LYS A 286 -12.19 -5.19 17.28
CA LYS A 286 -13.52 -4.70 16.94
C LYS A 286 -14.07 -3.80 18.04
N LYS A 287 -14.00 -4.22 19.30
CA LYS A 287 -14.42 -3.44 20.46
C LYS A 287 -13.66 -2.11 20.56
N LEU A 288 -12.35 -2.11 20.34
CA LEU A 288 -11.53 -0.90 20.30
C LEU A 288 -12.02 0.08 19.21
N LEU A 289 -12.40 -0.44 18.05
CA LEU A 289 -12.93 0.38 16.95
C LEU A 289 -14.33 0.93 17.28
N GLU A 290 -15.20 0.11 17.86
CA GLU A 290 -16.53 0.52 18.31
C GLU A 290 -16.49 1.64 19.36
N GLU A 291 -15.61 1.52 20.34
CA GLU A 291 -15.43 2.54 21.37
C GLU A 291 -14.89 3.87 20.82
N ARG A 292 -14.04 3.82 19.80
CA ARG A 292 -13.40 5.03 19.24
C ARG A 292 -14.18 5.68 18.12
N TYR A 293 -14.97 4.90 17.41
CA TYR A 293 -15.74 5.32 16.24
C TYR A 293 -17.16 4.78 16.31
N PRO A 294 -17.94 5.14 17.37
CA PRO A 294 -19.30 4.62 17.57
C PRO A 294 -20.29 5.14 16.52
N GLU A 295 -20.08 6.38 16.05
CA GLU A 295 -21.00 7.03 15.13
C GLU A 295 -20.83 6.49 13.70
N LYS A 296 -21.98 6.18 13.07
CA LYS A 296 -21.99 5.81 11.64
C LYS A 296 -21.48 6.96 10.78
N SER A 297 -20.75 6.62 9.74
CA SER A 297 -20.37 7.58 8.70
C SER A 297 -21.50 7.80 7.71
N SER A 298 -21.46 8.89 6.95
CA SER A 298 -22.41 9.14 5.84
C SER A 298 -22.29 8.11 4.70
N PHE A 299 -21.24 7.30 4.71
CA PHE A 299 -21.05 6.16 3.80
C PHE A 299 -21.83 4.90 4.23
N GLU A 300 -22.46 4.89 5.38
CA GLU A 300 -23.29 3.78 5.89
C GLU A 300 -24.77 4.09 5.69
N LYS A 301 -25.58 3.02 5.44
CA LYS A 301 -27.05 3.11 5.38
C LYS A 301 -27.66 3.25 6.77
#